data_9c90528d9ef116b4393a56d0536bc9fa
#
_entry.id   9c90528d9ef116b4393a56d0536bc9fa
#
_cell.length_a   1.000
_cell.length_b   1.000
_cell.length_c   1.000
_cell.angle_alpha   90.00
_cell.angle_beta   90.00
_cell.angle_gamma   90.00
#
_symmetry.space_group_name_H-M   'P 1'
#
loop_
_entity.id
_entity.type
_entity.pdbx_description
1 polymer ?
#
loop_
_entity_poly.entity_id
_entity_poly.type
_entity_poly.pdbx_seq_one_letter_code
_entity_poly.pdbx_strand_id
1 'polypeptide(L)'
;MVKRIITISREFGSGGRFIGEEVAKELGIAYYDKNIISQIAEKSGLSPEYVQENAELSPKRGLFAYAFAGRDITGKSVEDLVHEAQRKVILDLAEKEPCVIIGRNADYILKDRDDVLNVFIHGDMPEKIKRITRLYKVNEQEAVKIMADTDKRLGRNYSFYTDQKWGKASNYTLCLNSSQLGYDRCEKIIVECSK
;
A
#
# COMPACT_ATOMS: atom_id res chain seq x y z
N MET A 1 16.24 -6.15 17.56
CA MET A 1 16.53 -6.84 16.26
C MET A 1 16.32 -5.82 15.17
N VAL A 2 17.32 -5.60 14.33
CA VAL A 2 17.25 -4.61 13.24
C VAL A 2 16.18 -5.03 12.24
N LYS A 3 15.28 -4.10 11.87
CA LYS A 3 14.23 -4.33 10.88
C LYS A 3 14.76 -4.03 9.49
N ARG A 4 14.94 -5.08 8.69
CA ARG A 4 15.43 -4.94 7.31
C ARG A 4 14.36 -4.42 6.35
N ILE A 5 13.09 -4.76 6.62
CA ILE A 5 11.96 -4.43 5.77
C ILE A 5 11.01 -3.51 6.52
N ILE A 6 10.57 -2.44 5.87
CA ILE A 6 9.57 -1.53 6.40
C ILE A 6 8.38 -1.54 5.44
N THR A 7 7.20 -1.95 5.89
CA THR A 7 5.98 -1.83 5.11
C THR A 7 5.18 -0.61 5.55
N ILE A 8 4.67 0.17 4.60
CA ILE A 8 3.87 1.36 4.92
C ILE A 8 2.51 1.27 4.23
N SER A 9 1.50 0.85 4.98
CA SER A 9 0.09 1.04 4.63
C SER A 9 -0.35 2.46 4.99
N ARG A 10 -1.27 3.06 4.24
CA ARG A 10 -1.59 4.48 4.43
C ARG A 10 -2.95 4.88 3.89
N GLU A 11 -3.64 5.79 4.56
CA GLU A 11 -4.79 6.49 4.01
C GLU A 11 -4.39 7.39 2.84
N PHE A 12 -5.30 7.55 1.88
CA PHE A 12 -5.09 8.47 0.77
C PHE A 12 -5.06 9.93 1.26
N GLY A 13 -4.04 10.65 0.87
CA GLY A 13 -3.83 12.03 1.32
C GLY A 13 -3.02 12.18 2.61
N SER A 14 -2.74 11.12 3.36
CA SER A 14 -1.96 11.19 4.61
C SER A 14 -0.47 11.50 4.43
N GLY A 15 0.07 11.46 3.21
CA GLY A 15 1.50 11.68 2.97
C GLY A 15 2.38 10.45 3.17
N GLY A 16 1.80 9.28 3.46
CA GLY A 16 2.57 8.08 3.77
C GLY A 16 3.57 7.64 2.68
N ARG A 17 3.29 7.91 1.39
CA ARG A 17 4.26 7.69 0.30
C ARG A 17 5.50 8.55 0.45
N PHE A 18 5.31 9.85 0.70
CA PHE A 18 6.39 10.80 0.90
C PHE A 18 7.22 10.42 2.13
N ILE A 19 6.57 10.14 3.25
CA ILE A 19 7.25 9.69 4.48
C ILE A 19 8.09 8.43 4.21
N GLY A 20 7.53 7.43 3.50
CA GLY A 20 8.26 6.20 3.17
C GLY A 20 9.46 6.42 2.25
N GLU A 21 9.38 7.37 1.32
CA GLU A 21 10.50 7.75 0.46
C GLU A 21 11.63 8.41 1.27
N GLU A 22 11.29 9.32 2.20
CA GLU A 22 12.30 9.97 3.07
C GLU A 22 12.92 8.97 4.05
N VAL A 23 12.14 8.05 4.64
CA VAL A 23 12.65 6.95 5.46
C VAL A 23 13.67 6.09 4.69
N ALA A 24 13.35 5.74 3.44
CA ALA A 24 14.28 4.94 2.62
C ALA A 24 15.58 5.70 2.31
N LYS A 25 15.50 7.00 2.03
CA LYS A 25 16.67 7.88 1.82
C LYS A 25 17.54 7.99 3.06
N GLU A 26 16.93 8.25 4.23
CA GLU A 26 17.64 8.37 5.49
C GLU A 26 18.37 7.07 5.88
N LEU A 27 17.75 5.92 5.63
CA LEU A 27 18.33 4.60 5.91
C LEU A 27 19.27 4.10 4.81
N GLY A 28 19.30 4.74 3.64
CA GLY A 28 20.08 4.29 2.49
C GLY A 28 19.64 2.94 1.94
N ILE A 29 18.33 2.63 1.99
CA ILE A 29 17.75 1.35 1.54
C ILE A 29 16.82 1.56 0.34
N ALA A 30 16.47 0.45 -0.34
CA ALA A 30 15.60 0.50 -1.52
C ALA A 30 14.18 1.00 -1.18
N TYR A 31 13.52 1.64 -2.15
CA TYR A 31 12.15 2.12 -2.05
C TYR A 31 11.28 1.54 -3.15
N TYR A 32 10.19 0.89 -2.76
CA TYR A 32 9.27 0.20 -3.66
C TYR A 32 7.82 0.71 -3.52
N ASP A 33 7.32 1.34 -4.57
CA ASP A 33 5.92 1.79 -4.71
C ASP A 33 5.40 1.42 -6.11
N LYS A 34 5.37 2.36 -7.03
CA LYS A 34 4.90 2.13 -8.40
C LYS A 34 5.91 1.38 -9.28
N ASN A 35 7.17 1.47 -8.95
CA ASN A 35 8.26 0.84 -9.69
C ASN A 35 8.21 -0.70 -9.69
N ILE A 36 7.41 -1.33 -8.83
CA ILE A 36 7.20 -2.78 -8.86
C ILE A 36 6.08 -3.22 -9.84
N ILE A 37 5.32 -2.27 -10.42
CA ILE A 37 4.21 -2.58 -11.32
C ILE A 37 4.69 -3.35 -12.56
N SER A 38 5.81 -2.94 -13.13
CA SER A 38 6.39 -3.64 -14.29
C SER A 38 6.78 -5.08 -13.98
N GLN A 39 7.35 -5.34 -12.80
CA GLN A 39 7.70 -6.69 -12.36
C GLN A 39 6.46 -7.56 -12.12
N ILE A 40 5.39 -6.98 -11.56
CA ILE A 40 4.12 -7.69 -11.39
C ILE A 40 3.48 -7.98 -12.74
N ALA A 41 3.50 -7.02 -13.67
CA ALA A 41 3.00 -7.19 -15.02
C ALA A 41 3.72 -8.32 -15.78
N GLU A 42 5.05 -8.33 -15.73
CA GLU A 42 5.87 -9.38 -16.33
C GLU A 42 5.51 -10.77 -15.75
N LYS A 43 5.42 -10.88 -14.41
CA LYS A 43 5.12 -12.16 -13.75
C LYS A 43 3.68 -12.64 -13.92
N SER A 44 2.73 -11.73 -14.12
CA SER A 44 1.32 -12.07 -14.34
C SER A 44 0.96 -12.27 -15.81
N GLY A 45 1.80 -11.81 -16.74
CA GLY A 45 1.49 -11.77 -18.18
C GLY A 45 0.46 -10.70 -18.56
N LEU A 46 0.19 -9.73 -17.68
CA LEU A 46 -0.78 -8.66 -17.89
C LEU A 46 -0.11 -7.33 -18.22
N SER A 47 -0.87 -6.39 -18.79
CA SER A 47 -0.32 -5.07 -19.08
C SER A 47 -0.03 -4.27 -17.79
N PRO A 48 1.01 -3.42 -17.79
CA PRO A 48 1.32 -2.55 -16.64
C PRO A 48 0.16 -1.64 -16.23
N GLU A 49 -0.63 -1.16 -17.20
CA GLU A 49 -1.80 -0.32 -16.96
C GLU A 49 -2.87 -1.08 -16.16
N TYR A 50 -3.16 -2.33 -16.55
CA TYR A 50 -4.10 -3.18 -15.82
C TYR A 50 -3.61 -3.45 -14.39
N VAL A 51 -2.34 -3.79 -14.23
CA VAL A 51 -1.73 -4.02 -12.91
C VAL A 51 -1.79 -2.74 -12.06
N GLN A 52 -1.49 -1.58 -12.65
CA GLN A 52 -1.55 -0.30 -11.92
C GLN A 52 -2.95 -0.01 -11.37
N GLU A 53 -4.00 -0.34 -12.12
CA GLU A 53 -5.38 -0.09 -11.71
C GLU A 53 -5.92 -1.10 -10.68
N ASN A 54 -5.40 -2.33 -10.69
CA ASN A 54 -6.01 -3.46 -9.98
C ASN A 54 -5.14 -4.12 -8.91
N ALA A 55 -3.83 -3.87 -8.87
CA ALA A 55 -2.93 -4.55 -7.93
C ALA A 55 -3.08 -4.09 -6.47
N GLU A 56 -3.51 -2.87 -6.21
CA GLU A 56 -3.67 -2.32 -4.86
C GLU A 56 -5.11 -1.92 -4.54
N LEU A 57 -5.88 -1.61 -5.56
CA LEU A 57 -7.25 -1.14 -5.42
C LEU A 57 -8.22 -2.21 -5.91
N SER A 58 -9.27 -2.50 -5.14
CA SER A 58 -10.36 -3.32 -5.67
C SER A 58 -10.98 -2.65 -6.90
N PRO A 59 -11.42 -3.42 -7.91
CA PRO A 59 -12.06 -2.88 -9.11
C PRO A 59 -13.20 -1.91 -8.79
N LYS A 60 -13.41 -0.90 -9.63
CA LYS A 60 -14.55 0.04 -9.51
C LYS A 60 -15.89 -0.65 -9.74
N ARG A 61 -15.92 -1.82 -10.36
CA ARG A 61 -17.12 -2.60 -10.65
C ARG A 61 -17.64 -3.27 -9.38
N GLY A 62 -18.97 -3.33 -9.20
CA GLY A 62 -19.62 -3.92 -8.04
C GLY A 62 -19.37 -5.43 -7.89
N LEU A 63 -19.72 -5.97 -6.72
CA LEU A 63 -19.54 -7.40 -6.34
C LEU A 63 -19.99 -8.41 -7.41
N PHE A 64 -21.00 -8.09 -8.22
CA PHE A 64 -21.47 -8.96 -9.29
C PHE A 64 -20.51 -9.08 -10.49
N ALA A 65 -19.58 -8.13 -10.68
CA ALA A 65 -18.59 -8.23 -11.73
C ALA A 65 -17.53 -9.31 -11.46
N TYR A 66 -17.28 -9.66 -10.20
CA TYR A 66 -16.43 -10.80 -9.83
C TYR A 66 -17.03 -12.14 -10.25
N ALA A 67 -18.34 -12.29 -10.22
CA ALA A 67 -19.02 -13.53 -10.62
C ALA A 67 -18.95 -13.80 -12.13
N PHE A 68 -18.71 -12.77 -12.93
CA PHE A 68 -18.64 -12.83 -14.41
C PHE A 68 -17.26 -12.48 -14.98
N ALA A 69 -16.25 -12.25 -14.12
CA ALA A 69 -14.86 -12.10 -14.57
C ALA A 69 -14.40 -13.43 -15.19
N GLY A 70 -13.83 -13.37 -16.39
CA GLY A 70 -13.30 -14.55 -17.07
C GLY A 70 -12.32 -15.26 -16.16
N ARG A 71 -12.55 -16.54 -15.96
CA ARG A 71 -11.61 -17.42 -15.24
C ARG A 71 -10.72 -18.09 -16.27
N ASP A 72 -9.47 -18.28 -15.89
CA ASP A 72 -8.55 -19.08 -16.69
C ASP A 72 -8.92 -20.57 -16.63
N ILE A 73 -8.18 -21.40 -17.35
CA ILE A 73 -8.37 -22.87 -17.37
C ILE A 73 -8.14 -23.52 -16.00
N THR A 74 -7.54 -22.79 -15.03
CA THR A 74 -7.33 -23.23 -13.65
C THR A 74 -8.44 -22.76 -12.70
N GLY A 75 -9.40 -21.99 -13.19
CA GLY A 75 -10.50 -21.42 -12.42
C GLY A 75 -10.15 -20.12 -11.67
N LYS A 76 -8.93 -19.56 -11.84
CA LYS A 76 -8.49 -18.32 -11.23
C LYS A 76 -9.03 -17.11 -11.97
N SER A 77 -9.40 -16.08 -11.21
CA SER A 77 -9.72 -14.77 -11.79
C SER A 77 -8.44 -14.03 -12.18
N VAL A 78 -8.56 -13.03 -13.05
CA VAL A 78 -7.43 -12.18 -13.43
C VAL A 78 -6.88 -11.41 -12.22
N GLU A 79 -7.75 -11.04 -11.29
CA GLU A 79 -7.39 -10.39 -10.04
C GLU A 79 -6.54 -11.31 -9.14
N ASP A 80 -6.86 -12.60 -9.09
CA ASP A 80 -6.06 -13.60 -8.35
C ASP A 80 -4.67 -13.75 -8.95
N LEU A 81 -4.54 -13.76 -10.29
CA LEU A 81 -3.25 -13.80 -10.97
C LEU A 81 -2.39 -12.57 -10.64
N VAL A 82 -2.99 -11.38 -10.63
CA VAL A 82 -2.28 -10.15 -10.23
C VAL A 82 -1.82 -10.25 -8.77
N HIS A 83 -2.69 -10.74 -7.88
CA HIS A 83 -2.37 -10.86 -6.46
C HIS A 83 -1.23 -11.88 -6.21
N GLU A 84 -1.26 -13.04 -6.87
CA GLU A 84 -0.20 -14.04 -6.78
C GLU A 84 1.13 -13.51 -7.32
N ALA A 85 1.12 -12.84 -8.47
CA ALA A 85 2.32 -12.21 -9.02
C ALA A 85 2.86 -11.13 -8.09
N GLN A 86 1.98 -10.29 -7.51
CA GLN A 86 2.33 -9.28 -6.52
C GLN A 86 2.97 -9.91 -5.28
N ARG A 87 2.36 -10.96 -4.74
CA ARG A 87 2.90 -11.68 -3.59
C ARG A 87 4.32 -12.19 -3.87
N LYS A 88 4.53 -12.81 -5.03
CA LYS A 88 5.85 -13.33 -5.43
C LYS A 88 6.88 -12.21 -5.55
N VAL A 89 6.53 -11.10 -6.21
CA VAL A 89 7.44 -9.94 -6.34
C VAL A 89 7.82 -9.39 -4.96
N ILE A 90 6.86 -9.21 -4.05
CA ILE A 90 7.13 -8.66 -2.71
C ILE A 90 8.05 -9.58 -1.90
N LEU A 91 7.84 -10.90 -1.96
CA LEU A 91 8.72 -11.87 -1.30
C LEU A 91 10.15 -11.82 -1.88
N ASP A 92 10.28 -11.81 -3.20
CA ASP A 92 11.58 -11.75 -3.89
C ASP A 92 12.35 -10.45 -3.50
N LEU A 93 11.66 -9.31 -3.46
CA LEU A 93 12.26 -8.03 -3.06
C LEU A 93 12.71 -8.02 -1.60
N ALA A 94 11.91 -8.59 -0.69
CA ALA A 94 12.23 -8.68 0.72
C ALA A 94 13.42 -9.61 1.00
N GLU A 95 13.64 -10.64 0.18
CA GLU A 95 14.83 -11.49 0.26
C GLU A 95 16.08 -10.79 -0.30
N LYS A 96 15.92 -10.04 -1.38
CA LYS A 96 17.03 -9.44 -2.13
C LYS A 96 17.78 -8.40 -1.31
N GLU A 97 17.07 -7.43 -0.70
CA GLU A 97 17.70 -6.28 -0.05
C GLU A 97 16.83 -5.62 1.02
N PRO A 98 17.41 -4.87 1.98
CA PRO A 98 16.66 -4.00 2.88
C PRO A 98 15.85 -2.98 2.09
N CYS A 99 14.57 -2.81 2.43
CA CYS A 99 13.71 -1.93 1.64
C CYS A 99 12.50 -1.39 2.41
N VAL A 100 11.95 -0.30 1.87
CA VAL A 100 10.61 0.22 2.20
C VAL A 100 9.64 -0.17 1.10
N ILE A 101 8.52 -0.80 1.46
CA ILE A 101 7.48 -1.21 0.52
C ILE A 101 6.18 -0.48 0.86
N ILE A 102 5.57 0.17 -0.14
CA ILE A 102 4.36 0.96 0.03
C ILE A 102 3.11 0.17 -0.36
N GLY A 103 2.21 -0.07 0.61
CA GLY A 103 0.90 -0.71 0.41
C GLY A 103 0.97 -2.15 -0.07
N ARG A 104 0.04 -2.52 -0.98
CA ARG A 104 0.00 -3.82 -1.70
C ARG A 104 -0.10 -5.03 -0.79
N ASN A 105 -0.70 -4.86 0.37
CA ASN A 105 -0.82 -5.89 1.39
C ASN A 105 0.54 -6.48 1.85
N ALA A 106 1.63 -5.69 1.69
CA ALA A 106 2.98 -6.15 2.00
C ALA A 106 3.14 -6.52 3.49
N ASP A 107 2.47 -5.79 4.38
CA ASP A 107 2.37 -6.09 5.81
C ASP A 107 1.85 -7.51 6.07
N TYR A 108 0.81 -7.94 5.35
CA TYR A 108 0.24 -9.28 5.47
C TYR A 108 1.07 -10.34 4.73
N ILE A 109 1.58 -10.01 3.55
CA ILE A 109 2.42 -10.94 2.75
C ILE A 109 3.68 -11.33 3.52
N LEU A 110 4.24 -10.42 4.29
CA LEU A 110 5.49 -10.59 5.05
C LEU A 110 5.27 -10.87 6.56
N LYS A 111 4.04 -11.18 6.97
CA LYS A 111 3.63 -11.33 8.39
C LYS A 111 4.41 -12.38 9.18
N ASP A 112 4.93 -13.39 8.50
CA ASP A 112 5.67 -14.50 9.12
C ASP A 112 7.17 -14.22 9.26
N ARG A 113 7.62 -12.99 8.95
CA ARG A 113 9.02 -12.54 9.08
C ARG A 113 9.20 -11.69 10.34
N ASP A 114 10.27 -11.95 11.08
CA ASP A 114 10.60 -11.21 12.29
C ASP A 114 11.33 -9.88 12.04
N ASP A 115 11.90 -9.70 10.83
CA ASP A 115 12.68 -8.53 10.44
C ASP A 115 11.84 -7.44 9.73
N VAL A 116 10.53 -7.47 9.87
CA VAL A 116 9.60 -6.49 9.27
C VAL A 116 9.08 -5.49 10.32
N LEU A 117 9.08 -4.22 9.97
CA LEU A 117 8.38 -3.15 10.68
C LEU A 117 7.12 -2.76 9.89
N ASN A 118 5.96 -3.10 10.42
CA ASN A 118 4.68 -2.77 9.80
C ASN A 118 4.15 -1.43 10.31
N VAL A 119 3.97 -0.46 9.41
CA VAL A 119 3.54 0.91 9.73
C VAL A 119 2.23 1.23 9.01
N PHE A 120 1.32 1.92 9.72
CA PHE A 120 0.13 2.53 9.14
C PHE A 120 0.18 4.05 9.32
N ILE A 121 0.04 4.80 8.22
CA ILE A 121 0.01 6.27 8.24
C ILE A 121 -1.41 6.74 7.94
N HIS A 122 -1.98 7.49 8.88
CA HIS A 122 -3.26 8.18 8.71
C HIS A 122 -3.11 9.68 8.90
N GLY A 123 -4.17 10.44 8.70
CA GLY A 123 -4.14 11.88 8.91
C GLY A 123 -5.52 12.48 9.14
N ASP A 124 -5.57 13.68 9.72
CA ASP A 124 -6.80 14.41 9.96
C ASP A 124 -7.44 14.84 8.64
N MET A 125 -8.75 14.74 8.55
CA MET A 125 -9.50 15.00 7.33
C MET A 125 -9.21 16.39 6.73
N PRO A 126 -9.18 17.49 7.49
CA PRO A 126 -8.90 18.83 6.94
C PRO A 126 -7.52 18.89 6.25
N GLU A 127 -6.50 18.31 6.84
CA GLU A 127 -5.14 18.34 6.29
C GLU A 127 -5.02 17.43 5.05
N LYS A 128 -5.68 16.30 5.03
CA LYS A 128 -5.78 15.44 3.85
C LYS A 128 -6.48 16.16 2.70
N ILE A 129 -7.60 16.86 2.96
CA ILE A 129 -8.33 17.64 1.97
C ILE A 129 -7.42 18.70 1.36
N LYS A 130 -6.78 19.54 2.18
CA LYS A 130 -5.82 20.57 1.71
C LYS A 130 -4.73 19.97 0.82
N ARG A 131 -4.17 18.83 1.21
CA ARG A 131 -3.14 18.14 0.44
C ARG A 131 -3.66 17.68 -0.92
N ILE A 132 -4.82 17.02 -0.96
CA ILE A 132 -5.40 16.48 -2.21
C ILE A 132 -5.84 17.60 -3.14
N THR A 133 -6.50 18.65 -2.64
CA THR A 133 -6.88 19.84 -3.39
C THR A 133 -5.67 20.45 -4.10
N ARG A 134 -4.55 20.61 -3.38
CA ARG A 134 -3.31 21.15 -3.94
C ARG A 134 -2.67 20.25 -4.99
N LEU A 135 -2.57 18.93 -4.71
CA LEU A 135 -1.85 17.99 -5.57
C LEU A 135 -2.62 17.64 -6.84
N TYR A 136 -3.94 17.52 -6.75
CA TYR A 136 -4.80 17.11 -7.86
C TYR A 136 -5.50 18.27 -8.55
N LYS A 137 -5.36 19.50 -8.02
CA LYS A 137 -5.99 20.73 -8.53
C LYS A 137 -7.52 20.60 -8.64
N VAL A 138 -8.13 20.01 -7.65
CA VAL A 138 -9.57 19.79 -7.52
C VAL A 138 -10.12 20.63 -6.37
N ASN A 139 -11.46 20.82 -6.31
CA ASN A 139 -12.10 21.46 -5.17
C ASN A 139 -12.22 20.50 -3.96
N GLU A 140 -12.58 21.04 -2.79
CA GLU A 140 -12.66 20.27 -1.55
C GLU A 140 -13.68 19.13 -1.61
N GLN A 141 -14.85 19.35 -2.22
CA GLN A 141 -15.89 18.33 -2.34
C GLN A 141 -15.41 17.15 -3.19
N GLU A 142 -14.72 17.45 -4.27
CA GLU A 142 -14.13 16.44 -5.15
C GLU A 142 -12.98 15.71 -4.45
N ALA A 143 -12.14 16.43 -3.70
CA ALA A 143 -11.08 15.84 -2.89
C ALA A 143 -11.63 14.82 -1.88
N VAL A 144 -12.69 15.16 -1.14
CA VAL A 144 -13.37 14.26 -0.19
C VAL A 144 -13.88 13.01 -0.90
N LYS A 145 -14.51 13.16 -2.07
CA LYS A 145 -15.02 12.03 -2.86
C LYS A 145 -13.91 11.10 -3.33
N ILE A 146 -12.82 11.66 -3.87
CA ILE A 146 -11.66 10.89 -4.32
C ILE A 146 -11.04 10.12 -3.16
N MET A 147 -10.85 10.77 -2.00
CA MET A 147 -10.30 10.13 -0.80
C MET A 147 -11.17 8.99 -0.32
N ALA A 148 -12.47 9.22 -0.16
CA ALA A 148 -13.41 8.21 0.30
C ALA A 148 -13.48 6.99 -0.63
N ASP A 149 -13.51 7.20 -1.97
CA ASP A 149 -13.49 6.11 -2.95
C ASP A 149 -12.18 5.33 -2.88
N THR A 150 -11.05 6.02 -2.82
CA THR A 150 -9.73 5.38 -2.79
C THR A 150 -9.54 4.55 -1.53
N ASP A 151 -9.80 5.12 -0.35
CA ASP A 151 -9.65 4.40 0.93
C ASP A 151 -10.62 3.21 1.03
N LYS A 152 -11.84 3.36 0.53
CA LYS A 152 -12.81 2.25 0.43
C LYS A 152 -12.31 1.11 -0.45
N ARG A 153 -11.69 1.42 -1.58
CA ARG A 153 -11.13 0.41 -2.50
C ARG A 153 -9.90 -0.27 -1.92
N LEU A 154 -9.01 0.48 -1.26
CA LEU A 154 -7.87 -0.05 -0.51
C LEU A 154 -8.35 -1.02 0.58
N GLY A 155 -9.29 -0.59 1.42
CA GLY A 155 -9.83 -1.41 2.49
C GLY A 155 -10.51 -2.69 2.00
N ARG A 156 -11.26 -2.63 0.89
CA ARG A 156 -11.89 -3.82 0.29
C ARG A 156 -10.86 -4.81 -0.26
N ASN A 157 -9.85 -4.33 -0.98
CA ASN A 157 -8.76 -5.17 -1.48
C ASN A 157 -8.04 -5.87 -0.32
N TYR A 158 -7.67 -5.09 0.70
CA TYR A 158 -7.00 -5.62 1.88
C TYR A 158 -7.84 -6.70 2.57
N SER A 159 -9.10 -6.41 2.89
CA SER A 159 -9.97 -7.37 3.59
C SER A 159 -10.24 -8.63 2.77
N PHE A 160 -10.34 -8.52 1.44
CA PHE A 160 -10.58 -9.66 0.55
C PHE A 160 -9.43 -10.66 0.56
N TYR A 161 -8.17 -10.17 0.54
CA TYR A 161 -6.99 -11.04 0.47
C TYR A 161 -6.38 -11.41 1.82
N THR A 162 -6.82 -10.78 2.92
CA THR A 162 -6.19 -10.96 4.24
C THR A 162 -7.14 -11.44 5.33
N ASP A 163 -8.46 -11.40 5.09
CA ASP A 163 -9.51 -11.58 6.09
C ASP A 163 -9.38 -10.62 7.30
N GLN A 164 -8.65 -9.51 7.13
CA GLN A 164 -8.40 -8.52 8.17
C GLN A 164 -9.03 -7.17 7.80
N LYS A 165 -9.23 -6.33 8.82
CA LYS A 165 -9.70 -4.95 8.62
C LYS A 165 -8.51 -4.02 8.40
N TRP A 166 -8.47 -3.38 7.24
CA TRP A 166 -7.47 -2.36 6.90
C TRP A 166 -7.49 -1.20 7.90
N GLY A 167 -6.32 -0.72 8.31
CA GLY A 167 -6.17 0.36 9.29
C GLY A 167 -6.51 -0.02 10.74
N LYS A 168 -6.78 -1.30 11.03
CA LYS A 168 -6.94 -1.76 12.40
C LYS A 168 -5.58 -1.78 13.10
N ALA A 169 -5.43 -1.00 14.18
CA ALA A 169 -4.16 -0.79 14.86
C ALA A 169 -3.42 -2.08 15.23
N SER A 170 -4.16 -3.15 15.58
CA SER A 170 -3.54 -4.45 15.93
C SER A 170 -2.84 -5.18 14.77
N ASN A 171 -2.98 -4.70 13.54
CA ASN A 171 -2.30 -5.29 12.37
C ASN A 171 -0.93 -4.65 12.11
N TYR A 172 -0.60 -3.57 12.84
CA TYR A 172 0.61 -2.78 12.61
C TYR A 172 1.42 -2.62 13.87
N THR A 173 2.72 -2.49 13.74
CA THR A 173 3.62 -2.16 14.86
C THR A 173 3.49 -0.68 15.24
N LEU A 174 3.33 0.19 14.24
CA LEU A 174 3.16 1.63 14.42
C LEU A 174 1.92 2.12 13.64
N CYS A 175 1.11 2.96 14.31
CA CYS A 175 0.06 3.73 13.66
C CYS A 175 0.31 5.22 13.96
N LEU A 176 0.61 6.01 12.92
CA LEU A 176 1.05 7.39 13.08
C LEU A 176 0.08 8.36 12.39
N ASN A 177 -0.34 9.40 13.16
CA ASN A 177 -1.11 10.51 12.61
C ASN A 177 -0.16 11.57 12.06
N SER A 178 0.00 11.61 10.75
CA SER A 178 0.90 12.54 10.06
C SER A 178 0.48 14.00 10.16
N SER A 179 -0.81 14.27 10.40
CA SER A 179 -1.32 15.63 10.59
C SER A 179 -0.92 16.20 11.96
N GLN A 180 -0.88 15.37 12.99
CA GLN A 180 -0.54 15.78 14.34
C GLN A 180 0.97 15.78 14.60
N LEU A 181 1.68 14.82 14.04
CA LEU A 181 3.12 14.65 14.25
C LEU A 181 3.96 15.48 13.28
N GLY A 182 3.44 15.73 12.08
CA GLY A 182 4.25 16.21 10.96
C GLY A 182 5.05 15.08 10.30
N TYR A 183 5.46 15.30 9.05
CA TYR A 183 6.12 14.26 8.24
C TYR A 183 7.51 13.90 8.78
N ASP A 184 8.31 14.91 9.13
CA ASP A 184 9.68 14.74 9.65
C ASP A 184 9.71 13.93 10.95
N ARG A 185 8.70 14.12 11.83
CA ARG A 185 8.63 13.35 13.07
C ARG A 185 8.16 11.92 12.81
N CYS A 186 7.22 11.71 11.89
CA CYS A 186 6.83 10.37 11.48
C CYS A 186 8.02 9.58 10.92
N GLU A 187 8.80 10.21 10.04
CA GLU A 187 10.03 9.64 9.48
C GLU A 187 11.01 9.23 10.60
N LYS A 188 11.36 10.15 11.50
CA LYS A 188 12.28 9.89 12.61
C LYS A 188 11.81 8.73 13.51
N ILE A 189 10.53 8.65 13.84
CA ILE A 189 9.95 7.56 14.63
C ILE A 189 10.14 6.22 13.90
N ILE A 190 9.84 6.18 12.59
CA ILE A 190 9.98 4.95 11.79
C ILE A 190 11.45 4.51 11.72
N VAL A 191 12.36 5.45 11.44
CA VAL A 191 13.81 5.19 11.40
C VAL A 191 14.32 4.68 12.73
N GLU A 192 13.91 5.29 13.85
CA GLU A 192 14.32 4.85 15.19
C GLU A 192 13.80 3.44 15.51
N CYS A 193 12.54 3.14 15.21
CA CYS A 193 11.95 1.83 15.44
C CYS A 193 12.47 0.73 14.50
N SER A 194 13.21 1.07 13.47
CA SER A 194 13.82 0.10 12.54
C SER A 194 15.20 -0.38 12.98
N LYS A 195 15.84 0.32 13.89
CA LYS A 195 17.19 0.01 14.44
C LYS A 195 17.07 -1.01 15.58
#